data_be7c49c6a54f75d19c76c6a0e52eca5f
#
_entry.id   be7c49c6a54f75d19c76c6a0e52eca5f
#
_cell.length_a   1.000
_cell.length_b   1.000
_cell.length_c   1.000
_cell.angle_alpha   90.00
_cell.angle_beta   90.00
_cell.angle_gamma   90.00
#
_symmetry.space_group_name_H-M   'P 1'
#
loop_
_entity.id
_entity.type
_entity.pdbx_description
1 polymer ?
#
loop_
_entity_poly.entity_id
_entity_poly.type
_entity_poly.pdbx_seq_one_letter_code
_entity_poly.pdbx_strand_id
1 'polypeptide(L)'
;MKNKGVLVGVNLVQAEDGIISLRDYHQQMQIYQYLHQIYPQVNISLHAGELTQEIVTPKDLENHIHAALFVGQAQRIGHGVDIAYEDHAKDILEHMAAQQKPVEINLISNLKILNTSGYKHPLNYYLKHHVPVVLSTDDEGILRTNLSLQYVEAVLHHGLDYKTIKQINRNALTYAFLPGKSIWSNANKAQLIQNCQDLNSQNCKQFIKTSEKAQLQWKLEQKLKEFENKLN
;
A
#
# COMPACT_ATOMS: atom_id res chain seq x y z
N MET A 1 -7.38 -13.79 -22.01
CA MET A 1 -8.32 -12.63 -22.04
C MET A 1 -7.57 -11.38 -22.44
N LYS A 2 -7.91 -10.78 -23.59
CA LYS A 2 -7.30 -9.52 -24.05
C LYS A 2 -8.14 -8.32 -23.58
N ASN A 3 -8.33 -8.14 -22.28
CA ASN A 3 -8.85 -6.87 -21.75
C ASN A 3 -7.65 -5.97 -21.38
N LYS A 4 -6.89 -5.58 -22.41
CA LYS A 4 -5.83 -4.59 -22.27
C LYS A 4 -6.48 -3.24 -21.94
N GLY A 5 -6.44 -2.83 -20.67
CA GLY A 5 -6.74 -1.47 -20.26
C GLY A 5 -7.80 -1.27 -19.18
N VAL A 6 -8.55 -2.31 -18.77
CA VAL A 6 -9.58 -2.19 -17.73
C VAL A 6 -9.18 -2.91 -16.45
N LEU A 7 -8.61 -4.11 -16.53
CA LEU A 7 -8.15 -4.87 -15.36
C LEU A 7 -6.65 -4.64 -15.15
N VAL A 8 -6.28 -4.03 -14.04
CA VAL A 8 -4.87 -3.71 -13.70
C VAL A 8 -4.29 -4.62 -12.62
N GLY A 9 -5.13 -5.36 -11.90
CA GLY A 9 -4.74 -6.28 -10.84
C GLY A 9 -5.93 -7.04 -10.28
N VAL A 10 -5.66 -7.96 -9.38
CA VAL A 10 -6.65 -8.77 -8.66
C VAL A 10 -6.45 -8.62 -7.16
N ASN A 11 -7.54 -8.82 -6.41
CA ASN A 11 -7.56 -8.79 -4.96
C ASN A 11 -8.45 -9.94 -4.45
N LEU A 12 -8.25 -10.36 -3.21
CA LEU A 12 -9.17 -11.21 -2.45
C LEU A 12 -9.85 -10.31 -1.42
N VAL A 13 -11.14 -10.09 -1.57
CA VAL A 13 -11.92 -9.19 -0.71
C VAL A 13 -13.07 -9.97 -0.08
N GLN A 14 -13.03 -10.13 1.22
CA GLN A 14 -14.10 -10.70 2.05
C GLN A 14 -13.85 -10.34 3.51
N ALA A 15 -14.82 -10.56 4.40
CA ALA A 15 -14.61 -10.43 5.83
C ALA A 15 -13.51 -11.42 6.26
N GLU A 16 -12.35 -10.92 6.68
CA GLU A 16 -11.18 -11.74 6.97
C GLU A 16 -11.37 -12.59 8.23
N ASP A 17 -12.17 -12.11 9.19
CA ASP A 17 -12.63 -12.83 10.40
C ASP A 17 -13.73 -13.88 10.14
N GLY A 18 -14.25 -13.97 8.92
CA GLY A 18 -15.26 -14.95 8.54
C GLY A 18 -14.73 -16.38 8.61
N ILE A 19 -15.57 -17.31 9.04
CA ILE A 19 -15.22 -18.75 9.25
C ILE A 19 -14.53 -19.35 8.00
N ILE A 20 -15.02 -19.03 6.80
CA ILE A 20 -14.44 -19.54 5.55
C ILE A 20 -13.07 -18.87 5.30
N SER A 21 -12.97 -17.57 5.54
CA SER A 21 -11.71 -16.83 5.38
C SER A 21 -10.62 -17.41 6.28
N LEU A 22 -10.88 -17.53 7.58
CA LEU A 22 -9.92 -18.07 8.56
C LEU A 22 -9.53 -19.51 8.23
N ARG A 23 -10.52 -20.36 7.94
CA ARG A 23 -10.27 -21.79 7.67
C ARG A 23 -9.45 -22.03 6.40
N ASP A 24 -9.78 -21.33 5.33
CA ASP A 24 -9.29 -21.63 3.99
C ASP A 24 -8.23 -20.62 3.49
N TYR A 25 -7.81 -19.65 4.31
CA TYR A 25 -6.91 -18.57 3.90
C TYR A 25 -5.63 -19.07 3.22
N HIS A 26 -4.97 -20.04 3.85
CA HIS A 26 -3.74 -20.61 3.28
C HIS A 26 -3.98 -21.30 1.91
N GLN A 27 -5.09 -22.02 1.77
CA GLN A 27 -5.45 -22.66 0.51
C GLN A 27 -5.78 -21.61 -0.55
N GLN A 28 -6.43 -20.52 -0.19
CA GLN A 28 -6.69 -19.40 -1.10
C GLN A 28 -5.36 -18.76 -1.57
N MET A 29 -4.37 -18.61 -0.69
CA MET A 29 -3.03 -18.12 -1.08
C MET A 29 -2.32 -19.09 -2.03
N GLN A 30 -2.47 -20.40 -1.86
CA GLN A 30 -1.95 -21.39 -2.81
C GLN A 30 -2.61 -21.29 -4.19
N ILE A 31 -3.89 -20.94 -4.26
CA ILE A 31 -4.58 -20.68 -5.54
C ILE A 31 -3.96 -19.46 -6.22
N TYR A 32 -3.69 -18.36 -5.49
CA TYR A 32 -2.99 -17.20 -6.01
C TYR A 32 -1.59 -17.54 -6.52
N GLN A 33 -0.84 -18.34 -5.75
CA GLN A 33 0.48 -18.83 -6.17
C GLN A 33 0.43 -19.59 -7.49
N TYR A 34 -0.49 -20.54 -7.61
CA TYR A 34 -0.69 -21.30 -8.83
C TYR A 34 -1.08 -20.43 -10.02
N LEU A 35 -2.04 -19.51 -9.82
CA LEU A 35 -2.48 -18.61 -10.89
C LEU A 35 -1.38 -17.63 -11.30
N HIS A 36 -0.55 -17.17 -10.37
CA HIS A 36 0.58 -16.28 -10.67
C HIS A 36 1.66 -16.98 -11.50
N GLN A 37 1.88 -18.29 -11.32
CA GLN A 37 2.78 -19.07 -12.19
C GLN A 37 2.28 -19.10 -13.64
N ILE A 38 0.97 -19.15 -13.84
CA ILE A 38 0.35 -19.18 -15.19
C ILE A 38 0.25 -17.76 -15.79
N TYR A 39 -0.03 -16.77 -14.95
CA TYR A 39 -0.29 -15.38 -15.34
C TYR A 39 0.62 -14.39 -14.59
N PRO A 40 1.94 -14.45 -14.75
CA PRO A 40 2.88 -13.65 -13.96
C PRO A 40 2.76 -12.13 -14.18
N GLN A 41 2.08 -11.73 -15.27
CA GLN A 41 1.84 -10.32 -15.61
C GLN A 41 0.65 -9.71 -14.87
N VAL A 42 -0.16 -10.50 -14.14
CA VAL A 42 -1.30 -9.99 -13.37
C VAL A 42 -0.78 -9.52 -12.01
N ASN A 43 -1.02 -8.25 -11.71
CA ASN A 43 -0.66 -7.69 -10.42
C ASN A 43 -1.60 -8.20 -9.32
N ILE A 44 -1.06 -8.40 -8.14
CA ILE A 44 -1.77 -8.95 -6.98
C ILE A 44 -1.67 -7.97 -5.81
N SER A 45 -2.81 -7.50 -5.32
CA SER A 45 -2.98 -6.83 -4.04
C SER A 45 -3.92 -7.68 -3.20
N LEU A 46 -3.55 -8.01 -1.96
CA LEU A 46 -4.34 -8.91 -1.12
C LEU A 46 -4.70 -8.25 0.20
N HIS A 47 -5.94 -8.44 0.66
CA HIS A 47 -6.31 -8.20 2.04
C HIS A 47 -5.57 -9.21 2.91
N ALA A 48 -4.87 -8.70 3.93
CA ALA A 48 -4.20 -9.52 4.92
C ALA A 48 -4.02 -8.72 6.21
N GLY A 49 -4.44 -9.32 7.32
CA GLY A 49 -4.29 -8.72 8.63
C GLY A 49 -5.33 -7.64 8.96
N GLU A 50 -6.52 -7.68 8.38
CA GLU A 50 -7.66 -6.89 8.87
C GLU A 50 -8.30 -7.58 10.07
N LEU A 51 -7.47 -7.88 11.07
CA LEU A 51 -7.81 -8.68 12.24
C LEU A 51 -7.34 -8.01 13.53
N THR A 52 -8.02 -8.31 14.64
CA THR A 52 -7.62 -7.91 15.98
C THR A 52 -7.94 -9.03 16.99
N GLN A 53 -7.32 -8.96 18.18
CA GLN A 53 -7.58 -9.91 19.27
C GLN A 53 -9.01 -9.89 19.80
N GLU A 54 -9.76 -8.81 19.51
CA GLU A 54 -11.16 -8.68 19.93
C GLU A 54 -12.13 -9.50 19.07
N ILE A 55 -11.74 -9.86 17.83
CA ILE A 55 -12.63 -10.51 16.86
C ILE A 55 -12.21 -11.94 16.48
N VAL A 56 -10.94 -12.30 16.66
CA VAL A 56 -10.40 -13.63 16.34
C VAL A 56 -9.52 -14.18 17.46
N THR A 57 -9.19 -15.48 17.39
CA THR A 57 -8.27 -16.09 18.36
C THR A 57 -6.82 -15.66 18.11
N PRO A 58 -5.93 -15.70 19.12
CA PRO A 58 -4.52 -15.36 18.90
C PRO A 58 -3.86 -16.14 17.76
N LYS A 59 -4.24 -17.39 17.57
CA LYS A 59 -3.71 -18.24 16.49
C LYS A 59 -4.08 -17.74 15.08
N ASP A 60 -5.23 -17.12 14.93
CA ASP A 60 -5.71 -16.61 13.65
C ASP A 60 -4.99 -15.31 13.24
N LEU A 61 -4.23 -14.68 14.15
CA LEU A 61 -3.43 -13.47 13.89
C LEU A 61 -2.01 -13.78 13.39
N GLU A 62 -1.58 -15.05 13.40
CA GLU A 62 -0.16 -15.41 13.29
C GLU A 62 0.37 -15.45 11.85
N ASN A 63 -0.50 -15.40 10.79
CA ASN A 63 -0.04 -15.95 9.51
C ASN A 63 -0.62 -15.31 8.24
N HIS A 64 -1.56 -14.38 8.32
CA HIS A 64 -2.25 -13.90 7.13
C HIS A 64 -1.36 -13.01 6.25
N ILE A 65 -0.62 -12.06 6.84
CA ILE A 65 0.30 -11.20 6.10
C ILE A 65 1.45 -12.04 5.53
N HIS A 66 1.99 -12.97 6.33
CA HIS A 66 3.01 -13.90 5.86
C HIS A 66 2.53 -14.70 4.65
N ALA A 67 1.37 -15.34 4.75
CA ALA A 67 0.82 -16.15 3.67
C ALA A 67 0.53 -15.32 2.41
N ALA A 68 -0.01 -14.10 2.55
CA ALA A 68 -0.25 -13.21 1.42
C ALA A 68 1.06 -12.84 0.68
N LEU A 69 2.13 -12.53 1.41
CA LEU A 69 3.42 -12.13 0.82
C LEU A 69 4.17 -13.30 0.20
N PHE A 70 4.31 -14.42 0.93
CA PHE A 70 5.27 -15.48 0.56
C PHE A 70 4.60 -16.64 -0.19
N VAL A 71 3.30 -16.87 0.01
CA VAL A 71 2.53 -17.87 -0.74
C VAL A 71 1.71 -17.18 -1.83
N GLY A 72 0.86 -16.22 -1.48
CA GLY A 72 -0.03 -15.50 -2.41
C GLY A 72 0.68 -14.58 -3.39
N GLN A 73 1.99 -14.34 -3.21
CA GLN A 73 2.84 -13.50 -4.07
C GLN A 73 2.35 -12.04 -4.16
N ALA A 74 1.73 -11.53 -3.09
CA ALA A 74 1.21 -10.18 -3.06
C ALA A 74 2.31 -9.14 -3.36
N GLN A 75 1.97 -8.18 -4.19
CA GLN A 75 2.78 -7.00 -4.48
C GLN A 75 2.43 -5.84 -3.55
N ARG A 76 1.21 -5.86 -2.98
CA ARG A 76 0.67 -4.90 -2.01
C ARG A 76 -0.14 -5.66 -0.97
N ILE A 77 -0.11 -5.19 0.27
CA ILE A 77 -0.91 -5.72 1.38
C ILE A 77 -1.97 -4.68 1.76
N GLY A 78 -3.23 -5.09 1.77
CA GLY A 78 -4.33 -4.29 2.31
C GLY A 78 -4.41 -4.45 3.82
N HIS A 79 -4.63 -3.36 4.54
CA HIS A 79 -4.81 -3.23 5.99
C HIS A 79 -3.57 -3.52 6.83
N GLY A 80 -3.15 -4.77 6.99
CA GLY A 80 -1.98 -5.14 7.78
C GLY A 80 -2.05 -4.74 9.25
N VAL A 81 -3.25 -4.75 9.86
CA VAL A 81 -3.45 -4.22 11.23
C VAL A 81 -2.81 -5.10 12.28
N ASP A 82 -2.82 -6.42 12.07
CA ASP A 82 -2.31 -7.40 13.02
C ASP A 82 -0.81 -7.69 12.92
N ILE A 83 -0.06 -6.98 12.12
CA ILE A 83 1.39 -7.22 11.89
C ILE A 83 2.20 -7.49 13.17
N ALA A 84 1.82 -6.88 14.28
CA ALA A 84 2.54 -7.06 15.55
C ALA A 84 2.30 -8.46 16.19
N TYR A 85 1.29 -9.18 15.72
CA TYR A 85 0.92 -10.51 16.19
C TYR A 85 1.34 -11.63 15.22
N GLU A 86 1.78 -11.27 14.02
CA GLU A 86 2.30 -12.22 13.04
C GLU A 86 3.52 -12.98 13.56
N ASP A 87 3.57 -14.27 13.31
CA ASP A 87 4.77 -15.05 13.48
C ASP A 87 5.88 -14.44 12.60
N HIS A 88 7.04 -14.21 13.19
CA HIS A 88 8.16 -13.58 12.47
C HIS A 88 7.88 -12.15 11.98
N ALA A 89 7.05 -11.37 12.68
CA ALA A 89 6.67 -10.00 12.32
C ALA A 89 7.87 -9.13 11.88
N LYS A 90 9.01 -9.26 12.56
CA LYS A 90 10.23 -8.51 12.20
C LYS A 90 10.75 -8.89 10.83
N ASP A 91 10.83 -10.18 10.51
CA ASP A 91 11.33 -10.66 9.21
C ASP A 91 10.37 -10.26 8.08
N ILE A 92 9.07 -10.25 8.34
CA ILE A 92 8.03 -9.74 7.43
C ILE A 92 8.28 -8.26 7.13
N LEU A 93 8.45 -7.42 8.15
CA LEU A 93 8.71 -5.99 8.00
C LEU A 93 10.01 -5.71 7.26
N GLU A 94 11.08 -6.43 7.58
CA GLU A 94 12.37 -6.34 6.88
C GLU A 94 12.23 -6.74 5.40
N HIS A 95 11.48 -7.80 5.10
CA HIS A 95 11.17 -8.22 3.74
C HIS A 95 10.36 -7.14 2.99
N MET A 96 9.28 -6.63 3.60
CA MET A 96 8.45 -5.58 2.99
C MET A 96 9.27 -4.32 2.69
N ALA A 97 10.13 -3.90 3.60
CA ALA A 97 11.00 -2.76 3.41
C ALA A 97 12.05 -2.99 2.30
N ALA A 98 12.73 -4.14 2.32
CA ALA A 98 13.78 -4.48 1.35
C ALA A 98 13.22 -4.66 -0.07
N GLN A 99 12.06 -5.33 -0.20
CA GLN A 99 11.40 -5.59 -1.48
C GLN A 99 10.44 -4.47 -1.90
N GLN A 100 10.35 -3.41 -1.11
CA GLN A 100 9.48 -2.26 -1.39
C GLN A 100 8.00 -2.69 -1.58
N LYS A 101 7.54 -3.62 -0.74
CA LYS A 101 6.14 -4.08 -0.69
C LYS A 101 5.34 -3.09 0.17
N PRO A 102 4.40 -2.31 -0.41
CA PRO A 102 3.64 -1.34 0.36
C PRO A 102 2.52 -1.99 1.16
N VAL A 103 2.15 -1.30 2.24
CA VAL A 103 0.90 -1.55 2.96
C VAL A 103 -0.10 -0.43 2.67
N GLU A 104 -1.35 -0.80 2.40
CA GLU A 104 -2.49 0.08 2.16
C GLU A 104 -3.22 0.31 3.48
N ILE A 105 -3.02 1.47 4.08
CA ILE A 105 -3.56 1.83 5.38
C ILE A 105 -4.92 2.53 5.20
N ASN A 106 -5.95 1.99 5.86
CA ASN A 106 -7.35 2.39 5.76
C ASN A 106 -7.83 2.90 7.13
N LEU A 107 -7.35 4.07 7.59
CA LEU A 107 -7.49 4.53 8.97
C LEU A 107 -8.95 4.60 9.45
N ILE A 108 -9.84 5.17 8.65
CA ILE A 108 -11.26 5.33 9.02
C ILE A 108 -11.99 3.99 8.96
N SER A 109 -11.66 3.13 8.01
CA SER A 109 -12.20 1.77 7.95
C SER A 109 -11.76 0.97 9.18
N ASN A 110 -10.47 0.94 9.47
CA ASN A 110 -9.95 0.20 10.64
C ASN A 110 -10.48 0.75 11.97
N LEU A 111 -10.75 2.06 12.06
CA LEU A 111 -11.46 2.61 13.22
C LEU A 111 -12.89 2.10 13.31
N LYS A 112 -13.62 2.03 12.19
CA LYS A 112 -15.04 1.67 12.17
C LYS A 112 -15.28 0.16 12.32
N ILE A 113 -14.47 -0.65 11.67
CA ILE A 113 -14.61 -2.12 11.60
C ILE A 113 -13.91 -2.78 12.80
N LEU A 114 -12.68 -2.35 13.11
CA LEU A 114 -11.81 -2.99 14.09
C LEU A 114 -11.68 -2.22 15.41
N ASN A 115 -12.34 -1.06 15.53
CA ASN A 115 -12.16 -0.14 16.66
C ASN A 115 -10.68 0.21 16.95
N THR A 116 -9.86 0.27 15.87
CA THR A 116 -8.41 0.46 15.97
C THR A 116 -8.00 1.81 15.41
N SER A 117 -7.39 2.66 16.25
CA SER A 117 -6.91 4.00 15.86
C SER A 117 -5.77 4.47 16.77
N GLY A 118 -5.14 5.59 16.41
CA GLY A 118 -4.08 6.23 17.17
C GLY A 118 -2.90 5.28 17.41
N TYR A 119 -2.42 5.20 18.65
CA TYR A 119 -1.24 4.38 19.00
C TYR A 119 -1.47 2.86 18.88
N LYS A 120 -2.72 2.40 18.84
CA LYS A 120 -3.06 0.98 18.63
C LYS A 120 -2.93 0.57 17.17
N HIS A 121 -3.03 1.53 16.23
CA HIS A 121 -2.92 1.24 14.81
C HIS A 121 -1.46 1.15 14.37
N PRO A 122 -1.05 0.16 13.57
CA PRO A 122 0.35 -0.10 13.22
C PRO A 122 0.97 0.88 12.21
N LEU A 123 0.28 1.92 11.77
CA LEU A 123 0.81 2.91 10.81
C LEU A 123 2.24 3.37 11.16
N ASN A 124 2.44 3.86 12.39
CA ASN A 124 3.74 4.34 12.84
C ASN A 124 4.76 3.20 13.00
N TYR A 125 4.31 1.99 13.23
CA TYR A 125 5.18 0.81 13.29
C TYR A 125 5.75 0.48 11.91
N TYR A 126 4.91 0.46 10.86
CA TYR A 126 5.36 0.31 9.47
C TYR A 126 6.34 1.41 9.06
N LEU A 127 6.02 2.68 9.35
CA LEU A 127 6.90 3.82 9.02
C LEU A 127 8.26 3.71 9.70
N LYS A 128 8.29 3.30 10.98
CA LYS A 128 9.53 3.07 11.76
C LYS A 128 10.40 1.99 11.13
N HIS A 129 9.79 0.97 10.54
CA HIS A 129 10.50 -0.12 9.85
C HIS A 129 10.75 0.16 8.36
N HIS A 130 10.53 1.40 7.92
CA HIS A 130 10.75 1.82 6.52
C HIS A 130 9.93 1.06 5.48
N VAL A 131 8.84 0.43 5.88
CA VAL A 131 7.89 -0.17 4.97
C VAL A 131 7.16 0.96 4.22
N PRO A 132 7.03 0.89 2.89
CA PRO A 132 6.25 1.87 2.15
C PRO A 132 4.78 1.85 2.60
N VAL A 133 4.24 3.02 2.92
CA VAL A 133 2.84 3.19 3.30
C VAL A 133 2.12 3.97 2.23
N VAL A 134 0.89 3.57 1.91
CA VAL A 134 -0.10 4.37 1.18
C VAL A 134 -1.37 4.51 2.02
N LEU A 135 -2.09 5.63 1.89
CA LEU A 135 -3.40 5.80 2.49
C LEU A 135 -4.48 5.49 1.45
N SER A 136 -5.51 4.78 1.87
CA SER A 136 -6.66 4.39 1.06
C SER A 136 -7.95 4.59 1.85
N THR A 137 -9.07 4.71 1.15
CA THR A 137 -10.38 4.94 1.76
C THR A 137 -11.11 3.66 2.13
N ASP A 138 -10.70 2.55 1.49
CA ASP A 138 -11.47 1.31 1.53
C ASP A 138 -12.91 1.55 1.05
N ASP A 139 -13.91 1.17 1.79
CA ASP A 139 -15.34 1.30 1.49
C ASP A 139 -15.85 2.76 1.56
N GLU A 140 -15.27 3.66 0.75
CA GLU A 140 -15.53 5.10 0.77
C GLU A 140 -17.02 5.44 0.77
N GLY A 141 -17.80 4.80 -0.10
CA GLY A 141 -19.23 5.06 -0.23
C GLY A 141 -20.04 4.58 0.96
N ILE A 142 -19.71 3.42 1.53
CA ILE A 142 -20.38 2.83 2.69
C ILE A 142 -20.03 3.62 3.95
N LEU A 143 -18.76 3.91 4.14
CA LEU A 143 -18.25 4.64 5.32
C LEU A 143 -18.52 6.15 5.27
N ARG A 144 -19.00 6.68 4.13
CA ARG A 144 -19.24 8.10 3.88
C ARG A 144 -18.01 8.94 4.20
N THR A 145 -16.88 8.51 3.71
CA THR A 145 -15.57 9.15 3.90
C THR A 145 -14.98 9.57 2.55
N ASN A 146 -13.76 10.08 2.55
CA ASN A 146 -12.98 10.37 1.35
C ASN A 146 -11.49 10.37 1.68
N LEU A 147 -10.64 10.39 0.65
CA LEU A 147 -9.20 10.33 0.83
C LEU A 147 -8.65 11.51 1.65
N SER A 148 -9.22 12.71 1.53
CA SER A 148 -8.76 13.86 2.33
C SER A 148 -8.97 13.65 3.83
N LEU A 149 -10.07 13.00 4.23
CA LEU A 149 -10.31 12.66 5.64
C LEU A 149 -9.31 11.62 6.17
N GLN A 150 -8.81 10.70 5.33
CA GLN A 150 -7.73 9.78 5.73
C GLN A 150 -6.46 10.55 6.09
N TYR A 151 -6.11 11.59 5.31
CA TYR A 151 -4.96 12.45 5.62
C TYR A 151 -5.17 13.29 6.87
N VAL A 152 -6.39 13.80 7.10
CA VAL A 152 -6.74 14.50 8.34
C VAL A 152 -6.59 13.55 9.54
N GLU A 153 -7.11 12.34 9.47
CA GLU A 153 -6.96 11.30 10.49
C GLU A 153 -5.47 11.01 10.79
N ALA A 154 -4.67 10.83 9.72
CA ALA A 154 -3.25 10.57 9.83
C ALA A 154 -2.49 11.70 10.55
N VAL A 155 -2.84 12.96 10.32
CA VAL A 155 -2.21 14.11 11.00
C VAL A 155 -2.69 14.24 12.45
N LEU A 156 -4.02 14.21 12.66
CA LEU A 156 -4.59 14.51 13.97
C LEU A 156 -4.40 13.40 15.01
N HIS A 157 -4.54 12.14 14.58
CA HIS A 157 -4.55 11.01 15.51
C HIS A 157 -3.31 10.13 15.43
N HIS A 158 -2.51 10.26 14.35
CA HIS A 158 -1.25 9.51 14.21
C HIS A 158 -0.01 10.39 14.20
N GLY A 159 -0.18 11.73 14.26
CA GLY A 159 0.92 12.69 14.41
C GLY A 159 1.84 12.79 13.20
N LEU A 160 1.34 12.49 11.99
CA LEU A 160 2.17 12.58 10.79
C LEU A 160 2.48 14.03 10.42
N ASP A 161 3.74 14.30 10.16
CA ASP A 161 4.20 15.58 9.64
C ASP A 161 4.04 15.71 8.11
N TYR A 162 4.22 16.93 7.60
CA TYR A 162 4.11 17.20 6.16
C TYR A 162 5.10 16.38 5.32
N LYS A 163 6.31 16.15 5.82
CA LYS A 163 7.32 15.36 5.12
C LYS A 163 6.87 13.93 4.90
N THR A 164 6.30 13.31 5.92
CA THR A 164 5.75 11.96 5.87
C THR A 164 4.53 11.89 4.95
N ILE A 165 3.61 12.85 5.07
CA ILE A 165 2.43 12.99 4.18
C ILE A 165 2.86 13.12 2.71
N LYS A 166 3.86 13.96 2.42
CA LYS A 166 4.42 14.12 1.07
C LYS A 166 4.97 12.79 0.54
N GLN A 167 5.67 12.03 1.39
CA GLN A 167 6.20 10.72 1.01
C GLN A 167 5.08 9.70 0.74
N ILE A 168 4.03 9.66 1.56
CA ILE A 168 2.85 8.80 1.35
C ILE A 168 2.16 9.11 0.01
N ASN A 169 2.03 10.40 -0.35
CA ASN A 169 1.50 10.79 -1.66
C ASN A 169 2.38 10.28 -2.83
N ARG A 170 3.70 10.33 -2.70
CA ARG A 170 4.63 9.76 -3.68
C ARG A 170 4.47 8.24 -3.79
N ASN A 171 4.31 7.57 -2.66
CA ASN A 171 4.10 6.14 -2.60
C ASN A 171 2.81 5.75 -3.32
N ALA A 172 1.72 6.49 -3.17
CA ALA A 172 0.44 6.20 -3.79
C ALA A 172 0.56 6.01 -5.32
N LEU A 173 1.30 6.87 -6.01
CA LEU A 173 1.56 6.73 -7.45
C LEU A 173 2.67 5.71 -7.77
N THR A 174 3.65 5.57 -6.90
CA THR A 174 4.78 4.65 -7.12
C THR A 174 4.32 3.20 -7.13
N TYR A 175 3.50 2.85 -6.15
CA TYR A 175 3.03 1.48 -5.96
C TYR A 175 1.65 1.19 -6.58
N ALA A 176 1.03 2.18 -7.24
CA ALA A 176 -0.13 1.93 -8.09
C ALA A 176 0.24 1.03 -9.28
N PHE A 177 -0.69 0.20 -9.74
CA PHE A 177 -0.51 -0.67 -10.91
C PHE A 177 -0.67 0.11 -12.24
N LEU A 178 -0.21 1.34 -12.26
CA LEU A 178 -0.17 2.18 -13.45
C LEU A 178 0.88 1.66 -14.45
N PRO A 179 0.62 1.73 -15.76
CA PRO A 179 1.57 1.30 -16.77
C PRO A 179 2.80 2.22 -16.83
N GLY A 180 3.93 1.60 -17.16
CA GLY A 180 5.20 2.29 -17.37
C GLY A 180 6.13 2.31 -16.15
N LYS A 181 7.28 2.94 -16.31
CA LYS A 181 8.34 3.01 -15.30
C LYS A 181 8.19 4.24 -14.41
N SER A 182 8.63 4.13 -13.16
CA SER A 182 8.66 5.23 -12.19
C SER A 182 9.77 6.25 -12.51
N ILE A 183 9.56 7.52 -12.11
CA ILE A 183 10.64 8.52 -12.05
C ILE A 183 11.57 8.29 -10.85
N TRP A 184 11.16 7.45 -9.90
CA TRP A 184 11.92 7.14 -8.69
C TRP A 184 12.76 5.87 -8.91
N SER A 185 14.06 5.95 -8.63
CA SER A 185 14.90 4.76 -8.40
C SER A 185 14.68 4.20 -7.00
N ASN A 186 14.39 5.08 -6.04
CA ASN A 186 13.95 4.72 -4.70
C ASN A 186 13.00 5.82 -4.18
N ALA A 187 11.71 5.53 -4.16
CA ALA A 187 10.68 6.50 -3.75
C ALA A 187 10.80 6.86 -2.26
N ASN A 188 11.10 5.90 -1.39
CA ASN A 188 11.22 6.13 0.05
C ASN A 188 12.38 7.07 0.40
N LYS A 189 13.42 7.11 -0.43
CA LYS A 189 14.55 8.02 -0.28
C LYS A 189 14.41 9.27 -1.14
N ALA A 190 13.28 9.46 -1.82
CA ALA A 190 13.05 10.51 -2.82
C ALA A 190 14.18 10.60 -3.87
N GLN A 191 14.73 9.44 -4.25
CA GLN A 191 15.85 9.34 -5.18
C GLN A 191 15.33 9.14 -6.60
N LEU A 192 15.63 10.10 -7.48
CA LEU A 192 15.22 10.07 -8.88
C LEU A 192 16.10 9.12 -9.72
N ILE A 193 15.53 8.62 -10.82
CA ILE A 193 16.33 7.95 -11.87
C ILE A 193 17.28 8.93 -12.57
N GLN A 194 18.31 8.41 -13.19
CA GLN A 194 19.35 9.22 -13.87
C GLN A 194 18.76 10.21 -14.89
N ASN A 195 17.77 9.79 -15.68
CA ASN A 195 17.16 10.64 -16.71
C ASN A 195 16.33 11.80 -16.14
N CYS A 196 15.96 11.76 -14.87
CA CYS A 196 15.09 12.73 -14.20
C CYS A 196 15.74 13.41 -12.98
N GLN A 197 17.06 13.41 -12.87
CA GLN A 197 17.81 14.14 -11.82
C GLN A 197 17.39 15.62 -11.76
N ASP A 198 17.14 16.22 -12.92
CA ASP A 198 16.39 17.46 -13.08
C ASP A 198 15.04 17.16 -13.76
N LEU A 199 13.94 17.34 -13.02
CA LEU A 199 12.58 17.11 -13.50
C LEU A 199 12.17 18.03 -14.68
N ASN A 200 12.87 19.13 -14.90
CA ASN A 200 12.61 20.07 -15.98
C ASN A 200 13.51 19.82 -17.21
N SER A 201 14.47 18.92 -17.11
CA SER A 201 15.40 18.60 -18.20
C SER A 201 14.67 18.00 -19.41
N GLN A 202 15.26 18.16 -20.58
CA GLN A 202 14.74 17.58 -21.83
C GLN A 202 14.69 16.05 -21.77
N ASN A 203 15.68 15.42 -21.12
CA ASN A 203 15.74 13.97 -20.94
C ASN A 203 14.56 13.45 -20.10
N CYS A 204 14.26 14.14 -18.99
CA CYS A 204 13.10 13.78 -18.17
C CYS A 204 11.79 13.99 -18.91
N LYS A 205 11.63 15.11 -19.61
CA LYS A 205 10.44 15.38 -20.43
C LYS A 205 10.21 14.34 -21.52
N GLN A 206 11.26 13.78 -22.12
CA GLN A 206 11.15 12.68 -23.07
C GLN A 206 10.75 11.37 -22.36
N PHE A 207 11.38 11.06 -21.22
CA PHE A 207 11.07 9.86 -20.46
C PHE A 207 9.62 9.81 -20.00
N ILE A 208 9.09 10.89 -19.42
CA ILE A 208 7.70 10.93 -18.90
C ILE A 208 6.65 10.75 -20.02
N LYS A 209 6.96 11.08 -21.27
CA LYS A 209 6.04 10.82 -22.40
C LYS A 209 5.86 9.33 -22.70
N THR A 210 6.78 8.49 -22.28
CA THR A 210 6.76 7.03 -22.53
C THR A 210 6.15 6.22 -21.40
N SER A 211 5.78 6.86 -20.29
CA SER A 211 5.31 6.20 -19.07
C SER A 211 4.19 7.01 -18.40
N GLU A 212 2.98 6.44 -18.36
CA GLU A 212 1.85 7.06 -17.67
C GLU A 212 2.15 7.26 -16.17
N LYS A 213 2.74 6.26 -15.52
CA LYS A 213 3.18 6.36 -14.12
C LYS A 213 4.12 7.55 -13.91
N ALA A 214 5.16 7.65 -14.72
CA ALA A 214 6.13 8.75 -14.63
C ALA A 214 5.49 10.13 -14.88
N GLN A 215 4.53 10.20 -15.80
CA GLN A 215 3.81 11.44 -16.09
C GLN A 215 3.00 11.92 -14.88
N LEU A 216 2.28 11.00 -14.21
CA LEU A 216 1.48 11.33 -13.03
C LEU A 216 2.37 11.68 -11.83
N GLN A 217 3.46 10.96 -11.62
CA GLN A 217 4.45 11.27 -10.59
C GLN A 217 5.07 12.66 -10.82
N TRP A 218 5.45 12.98 -12.05
CA TRP A 218 5.97 14.30 -12.39
C TRP A 218 4.94 15.41 -12.10
N LYS A 219 3.67 15.20 -12.49
CA LYS A 219 2.59 16.16 -12.20
C LYS A 219 2.41 16.35 -10.70
N LEU A 220 2.50 15.27 -9.90
CA LEU A 220 2.44 15.36 -8.45
C LEU A 220 3.57 16.24 -7.90
N GLU A 221 4.81 16.02 -8.33
CA GLU A 221 5.95 16.84 -7.88
C GLU A 221 5.80 18.33 -8.22
N GLN A 222 5.27 18.64 -9.41
CA GLN A 222 4.97 20.04 -9.76
C GLN A 222 3.93 20.66 -8.82
N LYS A 223 2.85 19.93 -8.53
CA LYS A 223 1.80 20.41 -7.60
C LYS A 223 2.30 20.55 -6.17
N LEU A 224 3.13 19.62 -5.69
CA LEU A 224 3.75 19.72 -4.38
C LEU A 224 4.65 20.95 -4.28
N LYS A 225 5.45 21.21 -5.30
CA LYS A 225 6.28 22.43 -5.36
C LYS A 225 5.45 23.72 -5.40
N GLU A 226 4.37 23.75 -6.20
CA GLU A 226 3.45 24.90 -6.23
C GLU A 226 2.80 25.13 -4.86
N PHE A 227 2.41 24.08 -4.16
CA PHE A 227 1.85 24.17 -2.81
C PHE A 227 2.87 24.70 -1.82
N GLU A 228 4.09 24.17 -1.81
CA GLU A 228 5.18 24.58 -0.92
C GLU A 228 5.56 26.06 -1.12
N ASN A 229 5.57 26.52 -2.38
CA ASN A 229 5.85 27.93 -2.70
C ASN A 229 4.76 28.91 -2.20
N LYS A 230 3.55 28.44 -1.92
CA LYS A 230 2.47 29.29 -1.35
C LYS A 230 2.54 29.37 0.18
N LEU A 231 3.31 28.52 0.83
CA LEU A 231 3.48 28.51 2.28
C LEU A 231 4.68 29.34 2.75
N ASN A 232 5.59 29.66 1.82
CA ASN A 232 6.74 30.55 2.01
C ASN A 232 6.41 31.99 1.56
#